data_fecb8ca6099e7d77a34acede17f16af9
#
_entry.id   fecb8ca6099e7d77a34acede17f16af9
#
_cell.length_a   1.000
_cell.length_b   1.000
_cell.length_c   1.000
_cell.angle_alpha   90.00
_cell.angle_beta   90.00
_cell.angle_gamma   90.00
#
_symmetry.space_group_name_H-M   'P 1'
#
loop_
_entity.id
_entity.type
_entity.pdbx_description
1 polymer ?
#
loop_
_entity_poly.entity_id
_entity_poly.type
_entity_poly.pdbx_seq_one_letter_code
_entity_poly.pdbx_strand_id
1 'polypeptide(L)'
;MRIGADEARQRFGRARVARLATVSADVEPHLVPVTFAIDGDVIYTAVDAKPKSTRQLRRLANVRANPRVCLLADHYDEDWSALWWVRADGTAAIISAATDMAAPVRLLARRY
;
A
#
# COMPACT_ATOMS: atom_id res chain seq x y z
N MET A 1 3.78 -22.84 3.54
CA MET A 1 2.40 -23.07 4.03
C MET A 1 1.50 -21.96 3.54
N ARG A 2 0.32 -22.31 3.09
CA ARG A 2 -0.65 -21.32 2.60
C ARG A 2 -1.61 -20.95 3.72
N ILE A 3 -1.81 -19.65 3.94
CA ILE A 3 -2.77 -19.18 4.95
C ILE A 3 -4.08 -18.77 4.28
N GLY A 4 -5.18 -18.85 5.01
CA GLY A 4 -6.49 -18.46 4.51
C GLY A 4 -6.64 -16.96 4.35
N ALA A 5 -7.69 -16.55 3.65
CA ALA A 5 -7.93 -15.13 3.34
C ALA A 5 -8.11 -14.27 4.58
N ASP A 6 -8.84 -14.76 5.58
CA ASP A 6 -9.07 -13.98 6.80
C ASP A 6 -7.78 -13.77 7.59
N GLU A 7 -6.97 -14.81 7.73
CA GLU A 7 -5.67 -14.68 8.40
C GLU A 7 -4.73 -13.79 7.62
N ALA A 8 -4.73 -13.88 6.30
CA ALA A 8 -3.93 -13.01 5.44
C ALA A 8 -4.29 -11.54 5.67
N ARG A 9 -5.57 -11.21 5.71
CA ARG A 9 -6.02 -9.85 6.00
C ARG A 9 -5.59 -9.38 7.37
N GLN A 10 -5.68 -10.23 8.38
CA GLN A 10 -5.27 -9.88 9.74
C GLN A 10 -3.77 -9.59 9.81
N ARG A 11 -2.96 -10.45 9.21
CA ARG A 11 -1.51 -10.26 9.21
C ARG A 11 -1.10 -9.02 8.44
N PHE A 12 -1.69 -8.82 7.27
CA PHE A 12 -1.44 -7.61 6.48
C PHE A 12 -1.81 -6.36 7.28
N GLY A 13 -2.98 -6.36 7.90
CA GLY A 13 -3.46 -5.21 8.66
C GLY A 13 -2.62 -4.85 9.87
N ARG A 14 -1.90 -5.81 10.45
CA ARG A 14 -1.00 -5.56 11.59
C ARG A 14 0.38 -5.07 11.16
N ALA A 15 0.76 -5.27 9.91
CA ALA A 15 2.05 -4.80 9.43
C ALA A 15 2.12 -3.28 9.48
N ARG A 16 3.28 -2.74 9.85
CA ARG A 16 3.47 -1.29 9.98
C ARG A 16 3.85 -0.64 8.67
N VAL A 17 4.41 -1.43 7.77
CA VAL A 17 4.90 -0.98 6.46
C VAL A 17 4.56 -2.04 5.44
N ALA A 18 4.17 -1.63 4.26
CA ALA A 18 4.05 -2.49 3.09
C ALA A 18 4.91 -1.94 1.96
N ARG A 19 5.13 -2.74 0.93
CA ARG A 19 5.81 -2.30 -0.28
C ARG A 19 4.76 -2.20 -1.37
N LEU A 20 4.71 -1.04 -2.01
CA LEU A 20 3.77 -0.75 -3.09
C LEU A 20 4.50 -0.81 -4.42
N ALA A 21 4.01 -1.67 -5.30
CA ALA A 21 4.50 -1.77 -6.66
C ALA A 21 3.53 -1.08 -7.62
N THR A 22 4.06 -0.20 -8.45
CA THR A 22 3.34 0.45 -9.53
C THR A 22 4.13 0.27 -10.82
N VAL A 23 3.51 0.54 -11.96
CA VAL A 23 4.13 0.38 -13.26
C VAL A 23 3.94 1.67 -14.06
N SER A 24 5.02 2.14 -14.66
CA SER A 24 4.98 3.34 -15.51
C SER A 24 4.28 3.08 -16.85
N ALA A 25 3.99 4.15 -17.59
CA ALA A 25 3.47 4.04 -18.95
C ALA A 25 4.40 3.24 -19.87
N ASP A 26 5.70 3.29 -19.61
CA ASP A 26 6.74 2.55 -20.37
C ASP A 26 6.98 1.14 -19.79
N VAL A 27 6.10 0.68 -18.91
CA VAL A 27 6.17 -0.66 -18.31
C VAL A 27 7.42 -0.85 -17.45
N GLU A 28 7.89 0.21 -16.81
CA GLU A 28 8.96 0.13 -15.82
C GLU A 28 8.37 -0.09 -14.43
N PRO A 29 8.80 -1.13 -13.71
CA PRO A 29 8.34 -1.35 -12.35
C PRO A 29 8.93 -0.31 -11.40
N HIS A 30 8.12 0.08 -10.41
CA HIS A 30 8.51 1.02 -9.37
C HIS A 30 8.05 0.47 -8.03
N LEU A 31 8.93 0.43 -7.05
CA LEU A 31 8.66 -0.19 -5.75
C LEU A 31 9.10 0.75 -4.63
N VAL A 32 8.19 1.02 -3.71
CA VAL A 32 8.45 1.90 -2.58
C VAL A 32 7.82 1.37 -1.30
N PRO A 33 8.44 1.63 -0.13
CA PRO A 33 7.77 1.36 1.13
C PRO A 33 6.67 2.40 1.38
N VAL A 34 5.58 1.97 1.96
CA VAL A 34 4.45 2.84 2.30
C VAL A 34 3.90 2.49 3.67
N THR A 35 3.39 3.50 4.36
CA THR A 35 2.48 3.30 5.48
C THR A 35 1.06 3.23 4.94
N PHE A 36 0.16 2.60 5.67
CA PHE A 36 -1.17 2.36 5.14
C PHE A 36 -2.19 2.12 6.24
N ALA A 37 -3.46 2.21 5.89
CA ALA A 37 -4.57 1.82 6.75
C ALA A 37 -5.60 1.07 5.91
N ILE A 38 -6.32 0.16 6.54
CA ILE A 38 -7.32 -0.66 5.87
C ILE A 38 -8.71 -0.29 6.40
N ASP A 39 -9.64 -0.15 5.48
CA ASP A 39 -11.06 -0.05 5.79
C ASP A 39 -11.82 -0.99 4.84
N GLY A 40 -12.32 -2.11 5.38
CA GLY A 40 -12.98 -3.12 4.57
C GLY A 40 -12.06 -3.69 3.50
N ASP A 41 -12.43 -3.53 2.25
CA ASP A 41 -11.67 -4.00 1.11
C ASP A 41 -10.75 -2.94 0.50
N VAL A 42 -10.58 -1.81 1.17
CA VAL A 42 -9.80 -0.69 0.66
C VAL A 42 -8.57 -0.48 1.53
N ILE A 43 -7.43 -0.32 0.88
CA ILE A 43 -6.17 0.04 1.51
C ILE A 43 -5.86 1.49 1.15
N TYR A 44 -5.70 2.33 2.16
CA TYR A 44 -5.35 3.73 1.98
C TYR A 44 -3.88 3.95 2.27
N THR A 45 -3.21 4.69 1.40
CA THR A 45 -1.86 5.19 1.63
C THR A 45 -1.79 6.64 1.21
N ALA A 46 -0.96 7.42 1.86
CA ALA A 46 -0.84 8.84 1.57
C ALA A 46 0.51 9.12 0.92
N VAL A 47 0.49 10.06 -0.01
CA VAL A 47 1.69 10.68 -0.54
C VAL A 47 1.94 11.96 0.27
N ASP A 48 3.15 12.07 0.83
CA ASP A 48 3.50 13.23 1.65
C ASP A 48 3.36 14.52 0.83
N ALA A 49 2.70 15.52 1.43
CA ALA A 49 2.49 16.80 0.81
C ALA A 49 3.74 17.71 0.85
N LYS A 50 4.79 17.30 1.55
CA LYS A 50 6.04 18.06 1.64
C LYS A 50 6.83 18.00 0.33
N PRO A 51 7.94 18.80 0.22
CA PRO A 51 8.51 19.11 -1.08
C PRO A 51 8.59 17.91 -1.97
N LYS A 52 7.96 18.08 -3.06
CA LYS A 52 7.65 17.04 -4.02
C LYS A 52 8.92 16.41 -4.53
N SER A 53 9.28 15.28 -3.95
CA SER A 53 10.31 14.47 -4.54
C SER A 53 9.80 13.92 -5.87
N THR A 54 10.70 13.75 -6.81
CA THR A 54 10.40 13.12 -8.10
C THR A 54 9.75 11.75 -7.91
N ARG A 55 10.11 11.03 -6.85
CA ARG A 55 9.57 9.70 -6.54
C ARG A 55 8.08 9.72 -6.21
N GLN A 56 7.63 10.73 -5.45
CA GLN A 56 6.22 10.86 -5.10
C GLN A 56 5.37 11.17 -6.33
N LEU A 57 5.86 12.06 -7.18
CA LEU A 57 5.20 12.40 -8.43
C LEU A 57 5.16 11.21 -9.38
N ARG A 58 6.23 10.40 -9.41
CA ARG A 58 6.28 9.19 -10.24
C ARG A 58 5.22 8.19 -9.84
N ARG A 59 5.03 7.96 -8.55
CA ARG A 59 4.01 7.04 -8.05
C ARG A 59 2.61 7.45 -8.52
N LEU A 60 2.27 8.71 -8.40
CA LEU A 60 0.99 9.23 -8.85
C LEU A 60 0.84 9.13 -10.37
N ALA A 61 1.87 9.49 -11.12
CA ALA A 61 1.85 9.37 -12.57
C ALA A 61 1.68 7.92 -13.01
N ASN A 62 2.35 6.99 -12.35
CA ASN A 62 2.23 5.56 -12.64
C ASN A 62 0.79 5.06 -12.45
N VAL A 63 0.17 5.43 -11.34
CA VAL A 63 -1.21 5.02 -11.04
C VAL A 63 -2.19 5.60 -12.06
N ARG A 64 -1.97 6.82 -12.53
CA ARG A 64 -2.80 7.42 -13.58
C ARG A 64 -2.65 6.70 -14.92
N ALA A 65 -1.43 6.30 -15.25
CA ALA A 65 -1.15 5.59 -16.50
C ALA A 65 -1.60 4.14 -16.44
N ASN A 66 -1.42 3.49 -15.29
CA ASN A 66 -1.78 2.10 -15.09
C ASN A 66 -2.26 1.93 -13.64
N PRO A 67 -3.58 1.78 -13.43
CA PRO A 67 -4.12 1.70 -12.07
C PRO A 67 -3.87 0.37 -11.37
N ARG A 68 -3.36 -0.63 -12.07
CA ARG A 68 -3.08 -1.92 -11.45
C ARG A 68 -1.86 -1.83 -10.56
N VAL A 69 -2.02 -2.27 -9.32
CA VAL A 69 -0.97 -2.20 -8.30
C VAL A 69 -0.95 -3.49 -7.49
N CYS A 70 0.13 -3.70 -6.78
CA CYS A 70 0.13 -4.69 -5.72
C CYS A 70 0.92 -4.16 -4.51
N LEU A 71 0.56 -4.68 -3.36
CA LEU A 71 1.26 -4.39 -2.11
C LEU A 71 1.73 -5.68 -1.50
N LEU A 72 2.89 -5.63 -0.85
CA LEU A 72 3.46 -6.77 -0.14
C LEU A 72 3.74 -6.38 1.30
N ALA A 73 3.23 -7.16 2.23
CA ALA A 73 3.64 -7.13 3.62
C ALA A 73 4.25 -8.47 3.98
N ASP A 74 5.31 -8.45 4.75
CA ASP A 74 6.03 -9.67 5.09
C ASP A 74 6.67 -9.57 6.46
N HIS A 75 7.03 -10.73 6.97
CA HIS A 75 7.77 -10.84 8.22
C HIS A 75 8.87 -11.89 8.04
N TYR A 76 10.10 -11.47 8.22
CA TYR A 76 11.22 -12.39 8.27
C TYR A 76 11.56 -12.72 9.72
N ASP A 77 11.91 -13.98 9.96
CA ASP A 77 12.30 -14.47 11.26
C ASP A 77 13.34 -15.58 11.08
N GLU A 78 14.31 -15.66 11.98
CA GLU A 78 15.28 -16.74 11.96
C GLU A 78 14.60 -18.09 12.19
N ASP A 79 13.52 -18.12 12.95
CA ASP A 79 12.63 -19.26 13.02
C ASP A 79 11.71 -19.24 11.78
N TRP A 80 11.98 -20.10 10.84
CA TRP A 80 11.27 -20.13 9.57
C TRP A 80 9.79 -20.48 9.73
N SER A 81 9.37 -21.08 10.83
CA SER A 81 7.96 -21.33 11.10
C SER A 81 7.18 -20.04 11.36
N ALA A 82 7.88 -18.96 11.71
CA ALA A 82 7.28 -17.64 11.94
C ALA A 82 7.29 -16.75 10.70
N LEU A 83 7.87 -17.21 9.59
CA LEU A 83 7.88 -16.46 8.33
C LEU A 83 6.47 -16.37 7.75
N TRP A 84 6.14 -15.21 7.20
CA TRP A 84 4.94 -15.07 6.40
C TRP A 84 5.09 -13.90 5.43
N TRP A 85 4.32 -13.95 4.36
CA TRP A 85 4.13 -12.83 3.47
C TRP A 85 2.71 -12.85 2.92
N VAL A 86 2.19 -11.67 2.65
CA VAL A 86 0.86 -11.49 2.08
C VAL A 86 0.94 -10.43 0.99
N ARG A 87 0.39 -10.75 -0.17
CA ARG A 87 0.30 -9.81 -1.29
C ARG A 87 -1.16 -9.44 -1.52
N ALA A 88 -1.40 -8.15 -1.68
CA ALA A 88 -2.70 -7.61 -2.05
C ALA A 88 -2.61 -7.06 -3.47
N ASP A 89 -3.38 -7.62 -4.39
CA ASP A 89 -3.47 -7.15 -5.77
C ASP A 89 -4.75 -6.34 -5.92
N GLY A 90 -4.67 -5.22 -6.65
CA GLY A 90 -5.85 -4.40 -6.82
C GLY A 90 -5.67 -3.29 -7.84
N THR A 91 -6.64 -2.41 -7.87
CA THR A 91 -6.59 -1.19 -8.67
C THR A 91 -6.56 0.02 -7.74
N ALA A 92 -5.74 0.99 -8.08
CA ALA A 92 -5.58 2.20 -7.29
C ALA A 92 -6.34 3.37 -7.91
N ALA A 93 -6.86 4.23 -7.06
CA ALA A 93 -7.45 5.49 -7.47
C ALA A 93 -6.86 6.59 -6.58
N ILE A 94 -6.65 7.76 -7.14
CA ILE A 94 -6.12 8.90 -6.42
C ILE A 94 -7.29 9.71 -5.87
N ILE A 95 -7.28 9.93 -4.55
CA ILE A 95 -8.27 10.76 -3.89
C ILE A 95 -7.64 12.13 -3.67
N SER A 96 -8.26 13.17 -4.22
CA SER A 96 -7.75 14.54 -4.11
C SER A 96 -8.74 15.51 -3.49
N ALA A 97 -10.04 15.18 -3.49
CA ALA A 97 -11.04 16.05 -2.87
C ALA A 97 -10.95 15.99 -1.35
N ALA A 98 -10.93 17.14 -0.70
CA ALA A 98 -10.76 17.24 0.76
C ALA A 98 -11.82 16.44 1.52
N THR A 99 -13.05 16.44 1.05
CA THR A 99 -14.15 15.69 1.68
C THR A 99 -13.93 14.19 1.64
N ASP A 100 -13.35 13.68 0.55
CA ASP A 100 -13.09 12.25 0.36
C ASP A 100 -11.83 11.82 1.11
N MET A 101 -10.93 12.75 1.40
CA MET A 101 -9.69 12.47 2.12
C MET A 101 -9.87 12.42 3.64
N ALA A 102 -10.94 12.98 4.18
CA ALA A 102 -11.08 13.15 5.61
C ALA A 102 -11.05 11.84 6.39
N ALA A 103 -11.81 10.84 5.97
CA ALA A 103 -11.83 9.54 6.65
C ALA A 103 -10.52 8.77 6.49
N PRO A 104 -9.93 8.64 5.29
CA PRO A 104 -8.60 8.02 5.13
C PRO A 104 -7.51 8.68 5.97
N VAL A 105 -7.48 10.00 6.04
CA VAL A 105 -6.49 10.73 6.84
C VAL A 105 -6.64 10.40 8.32
N ARG A 106 -7.87 10.34 8.81
CA ARG A 106 -8.12 9.96 10.22
C ARG A 106 -7.66 8.54 10.52
N LEU A 107 -7.92 7.61 9.62
CA LEU A 107 -7.46 6.22 9.78
C LEU A 107 -5.95 6.11 9.84
N LEU A 108 -5.26 6.82 8.95
CA LEU A 108 -3.79 6.85 8.95
C LEU A 108 -3.25 7.51 10.21
N ALA A 109 -3.85 8.63 10.64
CA ALA A 109 -3.41 9.35 11.83
C ALA A 109 -3.56 8.54 13.12
N ARG A 110 -4.61 7.73 13.23
CA ARG A 110 -4.80 6.83 14.37
C ARG A 110 -3.74 5.76 14.46
N ARG A 111 -3.22 5.36 13.33
CA ARG A 111 -2.30 4.24 13.23
C ARG A 111 -0.85 4.67 13.41
N TYR A 112 -0.51 5.85 12.96
CA TYR A 112 0.84 6.39 12.98
C TYR A 112 0.86 7.75 13.67
#